data_03bd1a2a354972a4c2b3a80e99246c31
#
_entry.id   03bd1a2a354972a4c2b3a80e99246c31
#
_cell.length_a   1.000
_cell.length_b   1.000
_cell.length_c   1.000
_cell.angle_alpha   90.00
_cell.angle_beta   90.00
_cell.angle_gamma   90.00
#
_symmetry.space_group_name_H-M   'P 1'
#
loop_
_entity.id
_entity.type
_entity.pdbx_description
1 polymer ?
#
loop_
_entity_poly.entity_id
_entity_poly.type
_entity_poly.pdbx_seq_one_letter_code
_entity_poly.pdbx_strand_id
1 'polypeptide(L)'
;MSDNMSHNMSHKKIEKTTAAEAYLTLMADRGVDYLFANAGTDFAPLIEAMSKIEINGGKLPKPVTVPHENVAVSMALGYYLVTGKPQLVMVHVNVGTANAVCGVMNAWRGNVPILFTAGRTPYSEEGGLLGERSGEIHWPQEMRDQGAMLREFVKWDYELPNAHVLETSIDRAINIAMSEPKGPIYLTLPREVLAAPLQNFNYTSPSRRSTPSAPFPDPHAI
;
A
#
# COMPACT_ATOMS: atom_id res chain seq x y z
N MET A 1 -26.35 26.99 -2.42
CA MET A 1 -25.49 27.28 -1.26
C MET A 1 -24.27 26.40 -1.39
N SER A 2 -23.16 26.98 -1.83
CA SER A 2 -21.89 26.27 -1.98
C SER A 2 -21.20 26.24 -0.61
N ASP A 3 -21.28 25.12 0.07
CA ASP A 3 -20.46 24.88 1.27
C ASP A 3 -18.98 24.86 0.86
N ASN A 4 -18.33 25.96 1.15
CA ASN A 4 -16.90 26.15 1.04
C ASN A 4 -16.24 25.34 2.17
N MET A 5 -16.16 24.00 2.00
CA MET A 5 -15.25 23.19 2.82
C MET A 5 -13.81 23.47 2.34
N SER A 6 -13.25 24.58 2.79
CA SER A 6 -11.80 24.73 2.81
C SER A 6 -11.25 23.67 3.79
N HIS A 7 -10.92 22.48 3.28
CA HIS A 7 -10.15 21.51 4.05
C HIS A 7 -8.85 22.19 4.43
N ASN A 8 -8.71 22.52 5.70
CA ASN A 8 -7.49 23.10 6.26
C ASN A 8 -6.38 22.07 6.13
N MET A 9 -5.70 22.04 4.99
CA MET A 9 -4.54 21.18 4.75
C MET A 9 -3.44 21.59 5.72
N SER A 10 -2.99 20.65 6.55
CA SER A 10 -1.83 20.82 7.41
C SER A 10 -0.62 20.13 6.80
N HIS A 11 0.53 20.78 6.86
CA HIS A 11 1.81 20.15 6.54
C HIS A 11 2.33 19.44 7.78
N LYS A 12 2.54 18.13 7.67
CA LYS A 12 3.15 17.31 8.70
C LYS A 12 4.59 16.98 8.33
N LYS A 13 5.45 16.92 9.33
CA LYS A 13 6.88 16.65 9.17
C LYS A 13 7.31 15.58 10.17
N ILE A 14 8.07 14.61 9.68
CA ILE A 14 8.78 13.62 10.49
C ILE A 14 10.28 13.85 10.25
N GLU A 15 11.01 14.24 11.30
CA GLU A 15 12.41 14.69 11.13
C GLU A 15 13.37 13.56 10.79
N LYS A 16 13.27 12.45 11.51
CA LYS A 16 14.08 11.23 11.27
C LYS A 16 13.16 10.02 11.25
N THR A 17 13.17 9.29 10.15
CA THR A 17 12.30 8.13 9.97
C THR A 17 12.91 7.17 8.96
N THR A 18 12.28 6.04 8.71
CA THR A 18 12.53 5.19 7.55
C THR A 18 11.36 5.29 6.57
N ALA A 19 11.56 4.83 5.35
CA ALA A 19 10.46 4.79 4.41
C ALA A 19 9.31 3.88 4.89
N ALA A 20 9.61 2.80 5.60
CA ALA A 20 8.61 1.92 6.20
C ALA A 20 7.77 2.62 7.29
N GLU A 21 8.42 3.38 8.19
CA GLU A 21 7.71 4.18 9.20
C GLU A 21 6.84 5.26 8.55
N ALA A 22 7.39 5.97 7.56
CA ALA A 22 6.64 6.98 6.80
C ALA A 22 5.45 6.37 6.06
N TYR A 23 5.63 5.19 5.44
CA TYR A 23 4.58 4.44 4.77
C TYR A 23 3.41 4.09 5.69
N LEU A 24 3.69 3.46 6.85
CA LEU A 24 2.65 3.07 7.80
C LEU A 24 1.93 4.28 8.40
N THR A 25 2.69 5.33 8.75
CA THR A 25 2.12 6.58 9.26
C THR A 25 1.20 7.23 8.23
N LEU A 26 1.63 7.27 6.96
CA LEU A 26 0.84 7.82 5.87
C LEU A 26 -0.43 7.01 5.62
N MET A 27 -0.37 5.67 5.62
CA MET A 27 -1.54 4.82 5.46
C MET A 27 -2.59 5.07 6.56
N ALA A 28 -2.16 5.20 7.82
CA ALA A 28 -3.06 5.54 8.93
C ALA A 28 -3.67 6.95 8.75
N ASP A 29 -2.89 7.93 8.32
CA ASP A 29 -3.37 9.28 8.03
C ASP A 29 -4.40 9.32 6.88
N ARG A 30 -4.29 8.40 5.94
CA ARG A 30 -5.25 8.22 4.83
C ARG A 30 -6.48 7.40 5.19
N GLY A 31 -6.64 7.03 6.46
CA GLY A 31 -7.82 6.34 6.98
C GLY A 31 -7.84 4.83 6.76
N VAL A 32 -6.68 4.22 6.51
CA VAL A 32 -6.54 2.77 6.50
C VAL A 32 -6.52 2.27 7.94
N ASP A 33 -7.51 1.44 8.29
CA ASP A 33 -7.70 0.95 9.66
C ASP A 33 -6.88 -0.33 9.93
N TYR A 34 -6.72 -1.20 8.93
CA TYR A 34 -6.07 -2.50 9.06
C TYR A 34 -5.03 -2.77 7.99
N LEU A 35 -3.98 -3.51 8.38
CA LEU A 35 -3.04 -4.19 7.50
C LEU A 35 -3.24 -5.70 7.65
N PHE A 36 -3.86 -6.35 6.68
CA PHE A 36 -3.95 -7.80 6.62
C PHE A 36 -2.68 -8.35 5.98
N ALA A 37 -1.91 -9.12 6.73
CA ALA A 37 -0.55 -9.47 6.36
C ALA A 37 -0.27 -10.97 6.39
N ASN A 38 0.36 -11.49 5.34
CA ASN A 38 1.07 -12.76 5.34
C ASN A 38 2.55 -12.48 5.11
N ALA A 39 3.32 -12.52 6.19
CA ALA A 39 4.67 -11.96 6.23
C ALA A 39 5.75 -12.95 5.75
N GLY A 40 6.83 -12.39 5.21
CA GLY A 40 8.07 -13.07 4.89
C GLY A 40 9.29 -12.18 5.16
N THR A 41 10.43 -12.48 4.54
CA THR A 41 11.70 -11.76 4.78
C THR A 41 11.68 -10.29 4.36
N ASP A 42 10.79 -9.90 3.49
CA ASP A 42 10.55 -8.53 3.01
C ASP A 42 9.85 -7.64 4.05
N PHE A 43 9.26 -8.24 5.09
CA PHE A 43 8.58 -7.50 6.15
C PHE A 43 9.49 -6.93 7.24
N ALA A 44 10.76 -7.29 7.28
CA ALA A 44 11.67 -6.86 8.34
C ALA A 44 11.64 -5.33 8.60
N PRO A 45 11.74 -4.46 7.57
CA PRO A 45 11.65 -3.00 7.77
C PRO A 45 10.29 -2.55 8.33
N LEU A 46 9.19 -3.24 7.95
CA LEU A 46 7.85 -2.90 8.45
C LEU A 46 7.65 -3.30 9.91
N ILE A 47 8.15 -4.49 10.30
CA ILE A 47 8.08 -4.95 11.69
C ILE A 47 8.85 -4.00 12.62
N GLU A 48 10.04 -3.60 12.20
CA GLU A 48 10.84 -2.59 12.91
C GLU A 48 10.08 -1.25 13.01
N ALA A 49 9.48 -0.81 11.92
CA ALA A 49 8.69 0.41 11.86
C ALA A 49 7.46 0.36 12.77
N MET A 50 6.72 -0.75 12.77
CA MET A 50 5.56 -0.94 13.65
C MET A 50 5.96 -0.77 15.12
N SER A 51 7.02 -1.46 15.56
CA SER A 51 7.53 -1.36 16.93
C SER A 51 7.91 0.07 17.31
N LYS A 52 8.61 0.78 16.43
CA LYS A 52 9.01 2.17 16.67
C LYS A 52 7.82 3.12 16.76
N ILE A 53 6.85 2.99 15.86
CA ILE A 53 5.65 3.83 15.85
C ILE A 53 4.86 3.61 17.14
N GLU A 54 4.66 2.35 17.57
CA GLU A 54 3.94 2.02 18.80
C GLU A 54 4.64 2.56 20.07
N ILE A 55 5.95 2.36 20.18
CA ILE A 55 6.74 2.87 21.33
C ILE A 55 6.62 4.40 21.42
N ASN A 56 6.57 5.10 20.29
CA ASN A 56 6.46 6.53 20.22
C ASN A 56 5.01 7.05 20.30
N GLY A 57 4.02 6.19 20.53
CA GLY A 57 2.60 6.56 20.61
C GLY A 57 2.01 7.05 19.30
N GLY A 58 2.63 6.70 18.17
CA GLY A 58 2.17 7.03 16.83
C GLY A 58 0.99 6.18 16.39
N LYS A 59 0.47 6.47 15.18
CA LYS A 59 -0.63 5.72 14.57
C LYS A 59 -0.14 4.94 13.36
N LEU A 60 -0.61 3.70 13.24
CA LEU A 60 -0.41 2.83 12.09
C LEU A 60 -1.68 1.99 11.85
N PRO A 61 -1.88 1.44 10.65
CA PRO A 61 -2.94 0.45 10.42
C PRO A 61 -2.73 -0.75 11.34
N LYS A 62 -3.77 -1.21 12.03
CA LYS A 62 -3.67 -2.35 12.95
C LYS A 62 -3.26 -3.61 12.19
N PRO A 63 -2.10 -4.22 12.48
CA PRO A 63 -1.66 -5.42 11.81
C PRO A 63 -2.50 -6.63 12.22
N VAL A 64 -2.89 -7.43 11.24
CA VAL A 64 -3.58 -8.71 11.42
C VAL A 64 -2.83 -9.76 10.62
N THR A 65 -2.18 -10.67 11.34
CA THR A 65 -1.50 -11.82 10.70
C THR A 65 -2.53 -12.81 10.18
N VAL A 66 -2.42 -13.15 8.91
CA VAL A 66 -3.35 -14.04 8.20
C VAL A 66 -2.56 -15.23 7.64
N PRO A 67 -3.03 -16.46 7.82
CA PRO A 67 -2.25 -17.66 7.45
C PRO A 67 -2.24 -17.94 5.94
N HIS A 68 -3.06 -17.26 5.15
CA HIS A 68 -3.12 -17.44 3.70
C HIS A 68 -3.50 -16.14 2.99
N GLU A 69 -2.86 -15.86 1.88
CA GLU A 69 -2.97 -14.58 1.15
C GLU A 69 -4.38 -14.31 0.62
N ASN A 70 -5.07 -15.34 0.10
CA ASN A 70 -6.46 -15.18 -0.33
C ASN A 70 -7.39 -14.81 0.83
N VAL A 71 -7.12 -15.27 2.05
CA VAL A 71 -7.88 -14.87 3.23
C VAL A 71 -7.64 -13.40 3.53
N ALA A 72 -6.40 -12.93 3.45
CA ALA A 72 -6.06 -11.51 3.64
C ALA A 72 -6.82 -10.60 2.66
N VAL A 73 -6.81 -10.95 1.37
CA VAL A 73 -7.57 -10.21 0.34
C VAL A 73 -9.07 -10.25 0.61
N SER A 74 -9.61 -11.42 1.00
CA SER A 74 -11.04 -11.58 1.30
C SER A 74 -11.47 -10.79 2.53
N MET A 75 -10.61 -10.67 3.56
CA MET A 75 -10.87 -9.83 4.73
C MET A 75 -10.91 -8.36 4.35
N ALA A 76 -9.99 -7.87 3.54
CA ALA A 76 -9.99 -6.50 3.04
C ALA A 76 -11.22 -6.20 2.18
N LEU A 77 -11.62 -7.15 1.32
CA LEU A 77 -12.83 -7.07 0.50
C LEU A 77 -14.08 -6.97 1.38
N GLY A 78 -14.25 -7.89 2.33
CA GLY A 78 -15.39 -7.88 3.25
C GLY A 78 -15.45 -6.61 4.09
N TYR A 79 -14.31 -6.11 4.57
CA TYR A 79 -14.26 -4.86 5.31
C TYR A 79 -14.74 -3.68 4.47
N TYR A 80 -14.28 -3.58 3.23
CA TYR A 80 -14.73 -2.54 2.32
C TYR A 80 -16.25 -2.59 2.07
N LEU A 81 -16.81 -3.78 1.82
CA LEU A 81 -18.25 -3.93 1.58
C LEU A 81 -19.12 -3.43 2.74
N VAL A 82 -18.62 -3.54 3.97
CA VAL A 82 -19.35 -3.08 5.17
C VAL A 82 -19.12 -1.61 5.47
N THR A 83 -17.89 -1.11 5.26
CA THR A 83 -17.48 0.22 5.76
C THR A 83 -17.29 1.27 4.67
N GLY A 84 -17.15 0.86 3.41
CA GLY A 84 -16.76 1.74 2.31
C GLY A 84 -15.30 2.20 2.33
N LYS A 85 -14.47 1.68 3.26
CA LYS A 85 -13.07 2.08 3.41
C LYS A 85 -12.12 1.03 2.82
N PRO A 86 -11.27 1.37 1.84
CA PRO A 86 -10.27 0.45 1.32
C PRO A 86 -9.24 0.11 2.39
N GLN A 87 -8.83 -1.16 2.44
CA GLN A 87 -7.84 -1.61 3.40
C GLN A 87 -6.55 -2.06 2.74
N LEU A 88 -5.50 -2.12 3.55
CA LEU A 88 -4.17 -2.54 3.12
C LEU A 88 -4.02 -4.04 3.27
N VAL A 89 -3.55 -4.69 2.22
CA VAL A 89 -3.09 -6.09 2.24
C VAL A 89 -1.62 -6.08 1.87
N MET A 90 -0.81 -6.81 2.60
CA MET A 90 0.58 -7.06 2.22
C MET A 90 0.94 -8.53 2.33
N VAL A 91 1.56 -9.04 1.27
CA VAL A 91 1.97 -10.44 1.13
C VAL A 91 3.45 -10.55 0.79
N HIS A 92 4.01 -11.75 0.95
CA HIS A 92 5.42 -11.99 0.72
C HIS A 92 5.77 -12.09 -0.77
N VAL A 93 6.49 -11.11 -1.28
CA VAL A 93 7.06 -11.01 -2.63
C VAL A 93 6.18 -11.64 -3.73
N ASN A 94 6.79 -12.30 -4.71
CA ASN A 94 6.10 -12.94 -5.84
C ASN A 94 5.27 -14.15 -5.42
N VAL A 95 5.73 -14.95 -4.46
CA VAL A 95 5.02 -16.17 -4.03
C VAL A 95 3.70 -15.85 -3.34
N GLY A 96 3.67 -14.86 -2.46
CA GLY A 96 2.44 -14.38 -1.86
C GLY A 96 1.53 -13.68 -2.85
N THR A 97 2.11 -12.94 -3.81
CA THR A 97 1.35 -12.36 -4.92
C THR A 97 0.65 -13.44 -5.74
N ALA A 98 1.35 -14.51 -6.10
CA ALA A 98 0.77 -15.63 -6.86
C ALA A 98 -0.37 -16.32 -6.09
N ASN A 99 -0.22 -16.54 -4.79
CA ASN A 99 -1.27 -17.12 -3.96
C ASN A 99 -2.51 -16.22 -3.82
N ALA A 100 -2.37 -14.92 -3.97
CA ALA A 100 -3.46 -13.95 -3.84
C ALA A 100 -4.26 -13.71 -5.14
N VAL A 101 -3.79 -14.17 -6.29
CA VAL A 101 -4.37 -13.86 -7.62
C VAL A 101 -5.88 -14.05 -7.65
N CYS A 102 -6.40 -15.19 -7.19
CA CYS A 102 -7.84 -15.45 -7.21
C CYS A 102 -8.64 -14.43 -6.37
N GLY A 103 -8.11 -14.05 -5.21
CA GLY A 103 -8.72 -13.02 -4.36
C GLY A 103 -8.75 -11.65 -5.03
N VAL A 104 -7.66 -11.26 -5.69
CA VAL A 104 -7.57 -10.01 -6.44
C VAL A 104 -8.52 -10.02 -7.65
N MET A 105 -8.67 -11.15 -8.36
CA MET A 105 -9.67 -11.31 -9.42
C MET A 105 -11.09 -11.07 -8.91
N ASN A 106 -11.44 -11.59 -7.73
CA ASN A 106 -12.75 -11.37 -7.10
C ASN A 106 -12.96 -9.87 -6.79
N ALA A 107 -11.95 -9.21 -6.21
CA ALA A 107 -12.02 -7.78 -5.92
C ALA A 107 -12.18 -6.95 -7.21
N TRP A 108 -11.44 -7.29 -8.27
CA TRP A 108 -11.55 -6.67 -9.58
C TRP A 108 -12.97 -6.78 -10.16
N ARG A 109 -13.51 -8.00 -10.20
CA ARG A 109 -14.86 -8.26 -10.73
C ARG A 109 -15.95 -7.62 -9.90
N GLY A 110 -15.74 -7.50 -8.59
CA GLY A 110 -16.67 -6.85 -7.66
C GLY A 110 -16.54 -5.32 -7.60
N ASN A 111 -15.63 -4.71 -8.35
CA ASN A 111 -15.28 -3.29 -8.26
C ASN A 111 -14.94 -2.86 -6.81
N VAL A 112 -14.23 -3.72 -6.08
CA VAL A 112 -13.83 -3.48 -4.70
C VAL A 112 -12.42 -2.92 -4.65
N PRO A 113 -12.22 -1.70 -4.14
CA PRO A 113 -10.90 -1.11 -4.00
C PRO A 113 -10.14 -1.79 -2.84
N ILE A 114 -8.98 -2.33 -3.15
CA ILE A 114 -8.04 -2.89 -2.19
C ILE A 114 -6.67 -2.29 -2.47
N LEU A 115 -5.97 -1.87 -1.43
CA LEU A 115 -4.57 -1.46 -1.49
C LEU A 115 -3.72 -2.74 -1.34
N PHE A 116 -3.59 -3.49 -2.43
CA PHE A 116 -2.83 -4.73 -2.44
C PHE A 116 -1.36 -4.43 -2.64
N THR A 117 -0.52 -4.94 -1.76
CA THR A 117 0.93 -4.72 -1.81
C THR A 117 1.69 -6.02 -1.59
N ALA A 118 2.91 -6.07 -2.09
CA ALA A 118 3.85 -7.13 -1.79
C ALA A 118 5.26 -6.54 -1.68
N GLY A 119 6.12 -7.18 -0.94
CA GLY A 119 7.54 -6.87 -1.01
C GLY A 119 8.11 -7.23 -2.38
N ARG A 120 9.35 -6.84 -2.57
CA ARG A 120 10.18 -7.29 -3.68
C ARG A 120 11.50 -7.79 -3.13
N THR A 121 12.05 -8.81 -3.76
CA THR A 121 13.40 -9.27 -3.43
C THR A 121 14.38 -8.12 -3.57
N PRO A 122 15.37 -8.03 -2.68
CA PRO A 122 16.39 -6.98 -2.76
C PRO A 122 17.16 -7.01 -4.08
N TYR A 123 17.57 -5.84 -4.54
CA TYR A 123 18.40 -5.71 -5.76
C TYR A 123 19.88 -5.83 -5.47
N SER A 124 20.33 -5.35 -4.30
CA SER A 124 21.75 -5.28 -3.92
C SER A 124 22.14 -6.42 -3.00
N GLU A 125 23.44 -6.76 -3.00
CA GLU A 125 24.02 -7.88 -2.24
C GLU A 125 25.45 -7.61 -1.73
N GLU A 126 26.02 -6.43 -2.01
CA GLU A 126 27.45 -6.16 -1.78
C GLU A 126 27.79 -5.54 -0.41
N GLY A 127 26.83 -5.43 0.51
CA GLY A 127 27.09 -4.93 1.87
C GLY A 127 27.07 -3.41 2.00
N GLY A 128 26.26 -2.70 1.24
CA GLY A 128 26.22 -1.23 1.25
C GLY A 128 24.88 -0.61 1.66
N LEU A 129 23.79 -1.36 1.55
CA LEU A 129 22.44 -0.85 1.78
C LEU A 129 21.72 -1.64 2.85
N LEU A 130 20.94 -0.94 3.67
CA LEU A 130 20.00 -1.60 4.56
C LEU A 130 18.94 -2.32 3.73
N GLY A 131 18.62 -3.55 4.11
CA GLY A 131 17.60 -4.32 3.42
C GLY A 131 18.08 -5.11 2.21
N GLU A 132 19.37 -5.11 1.88
CA GLU A 132 19.95 -5.89 0.80
C GLU A 132 19.81 -7.41 0.97
N ARG A 133 20.23 -8.18 -0.02
CA ARG A 133 20.20 -9.66 0.01
C ARG A 133 21.01 -10.18 1.17
N SER A 134 20.42 -11.04 1.97
CA SER A 134 21.02 -11.63 3.16
C SER A 134 20.83 -13.15 3.24
N GLY A 135 20.28 -13.77 2.19
CA GLY A 135 20.06 -15.20 2.14
C GLY A 135 19.78 -15.71 0.72
N GLU A 136 20.11 -16.96 0.47
CA GLU A 136 19.97 -17.61 -0.84
C GLU A 136 18.55 -17.59 -1.38
N ILE A 137 17.54 -17.60 -0.51
CA ILE A 137 16.13 -17.59 -0.89
C ILE A 137 15.73 -16.37 -1.73
N HIS A 138 16.45 -15.26 -1.62
CA HIS A 138 16.15 -14.06 -2.38
C HIS A 138 16.37 -14.22 -3.89
N TRP A 139 17.20 -15.16 -4.32
CA TRP A 139 17.44 -15.44 -5.73
C TRP A 139 16.30 -16.18 -6.39
N PRO A 140 15.84 -17.34 -5.85
CA PRO A 140 14.69 -18.06 -6.42
C PRO A 140 13.39 -17.26 -6.41
N GLN A 141 13.26 -16.29 -5.52
CA GLN A 141 12.09 -15.42 -5.41
C GLN A 141 12.19 -14.16 -6.27
N GLU A 142 13.28 -13.98 -7.00
CA GLU A 142 13.40 -12.85 -7.92
C GLU A 142 12.48 -13.03 -9.12
N MET A 143 11.88 -11.95 -9.54
CA MET A 143 11.01 -11.93 -10.70
C MET A 143 11.29 -10.70 -11.56
N ARG A 144 11.37 -10.90 -12.87
CA ARG A 144 11.65 -9.81 -13.81
C ARG A 144 10.61 -8.69 -13.73
N ASP A 145 9.34 -9.06 -13.76
CA ASP A 145 8.20 -8.13 -13.69
C ASP A 145 7.13 -8.75 -12.78
N GLN A 146 7.19 -8.39 -11.50
CA GLN A 146 6.26 -8.92 -10.50
C GLN A 146 4.85 -8.38 -10.70
N GLY A 147 4.69 -7.14 -11.19
CA GLY A 147 3.41 -6.52 -11.48
C GLY A 147 2.64 -7.24 -12.60
N ALA A 148 3.34 -7.89 -13.53
CA ALA A 148 2.73 -8.61 -14.64
C ALA A 148 1.74 -9.70 -14.21
N MET A 149 1.93 -10.31 -13.03
CA MET A 149 1.01 -11.34 -12.52
C MET A 149 -0.41 -10.83 -12.28
N LEU A 150 -0.55 -9.54 -11.99
CA LEU A 150 -1.85 -8.95 -11.59
C LEU A 150 -2.36 -7.88 -12.56
N ARG A 151 -1.58 -7.50 -13.57
CA ARG A 151 -1.87 -6.35 -14.45
C ARG A 151 -3.25 -6.41 -15.11
N GLU A 152 -3.76 -7.61 -15.39
CA GLU A 152 -5.12 -7.81 -15.92
C GLU A 152 -6.24 -7.61 -14.89
N PHE A 153 -5.91 -7.59 -13.59
CA PHE A 153 -6.88 -7.62 -12.50
C PHE A 153 -6.71 -6.46 -11.51
N VAL A 154 -5.94 -5.44 -11.89
CA VAL A 154 -5.75 -4.23 -11.08
C VAL A 154 -5.91 -2.98 -11.94
N LYS A 155 -6.33 -1.88 -11.34
CA LYS A 155 -6.44 -0.59 -12.04
C LYS A 155 -5.09 0.04 -12.31
N TRP A 156 -4.09 -0.29 -11.49
CA TRP A 156 -2.74 0.24 -11.57
C TRP A 156 -1.78 -0.67 -10.82
N ASP A 157 -0.65 -0.97 -11.44
CA ASP A 157 0.49 -1.60 -10.82
C ASP A 157 1.68 -0.63 -10.83
N TYR A 158 2.45 -0.62 -9.74
CA TYR A 158 3.59 0.25 -9.62
C TYR A 158 4.61 -0.30 -8.62
N GLU A 159 5.89 -0.25 -8.98
CA GLU A 159 6.97 -0.54 -8.08
C GLU A 159 7.49 0.77 -7.50
N LEU A 160 7.60 0.86 -6.17
CA LEU A 160 8.10 2.04 -5.50
C LEU A 160 9.60 2.20 -5.75
N PRO A 161 10.05 3.17 -6.56
CA PRO A 161 11.45 3.24 -6.96
C PRO A 161 12.37 3.82 -5.88
N ASN A 162 11.83 4.64 -5.01
CA ASN A 162 12.54 5.26 -3.89
C ASN A 162 11.57 5.89 -2.89
N ALA A 163 12.07 6.23 -1.71
CA ALA A 163 11.27 6.77 -0.62
C ALA A 163 10.78 8.22 -0.85
N HIS A 164 11.40 9.00 -1.72
CA HIS A 164 11.02 10.40 -1.95
C HIS A 164 9.67 10.57 -2.67
N VAL A 165 9.25 9.57 -3.44
CA VAL A 165 7.95 9.58 -4.14
C VAL A 165 6.83 8.90 -3.34
N LEU A 166 7.08 8.55 -2.08
CA LEU A 166 6.17 7.75 -1.26
C LEU A 166 4.78 8.40 -1.14
N GLU A 167 4.67 9.64 -0.66
CA GLU A 167 3.38 10.34 -0.54
C GLU A 167 2.62 10.36 -1.86
N THR A 168 3.31 10.76 -2.93
CA THR A 168 2.68 10.87 -4.25
C THR A 168 2.19 9.52 -4.77
N SER A 169 2.94 8.44 -4.54
CA SER A 169 2.58 7.09 -4.98
C SER A 169 1.38 6.55 -4.20
N ILE A 170 1.37 6.72 -2.88
CA ILE A 170 0.26 6.27 -2.03
C ILE A 170 -1.02 7.06 -2.32
N ASP A 171 -0.95 8.38 -2.40
CA ASP A 171 -2.11 9.20 -2.71
C ASP A 171 -2.68 8.90 -4.10
N ARG A 172 -1.81 8.64 -5.08
CA ARG A 172 -2.23 8.18 -6.41
C ARG A 172 -2.90 6.81 -6.36
N ALA A 173 -2.32 5.85 -5.63
CA ALA A 173 -2.85 4.51 -5.48
C ALA A 173 -4.29 4.54 -4.92
N ILE A 174 -4.49 5.26 -3.81
CA ILE A 174 -5.80 5.41 -3.17
C ILE A 174 -6.79 6.09 -4.13
N ASN A 175 -6.37 7.17 -4.79
CA ASN A 175 -7.21 7.91 -5.72
C ASN A 175 -7.67 7.03 -6.91
N ILE A 176 -6.75 6.26 -7.51
CA ILE A 176 -7.06 5.33 -8.60
C ILE A 176 -7.98 4.21 -8.13
N ALA A 177 -7.68 3.61 -6.97
CA ALA A 177 -8.53 2.55 -6.42
C ALA A 177 -9.98 3.00 -6.20
N MET A 178 -10.16 4.22 -5.72
CA MET A 178 -11.47 4.80 -5.38
C MET A 178 -12.17 5.49 -6.55
N SER A 179 -11.52 5.71 -7.71
CA SER A 179 -12.17 6.25 -8.91
C SER A 179 -13.09 5.21 -9.57
N GLU A 180 -14.22 5.66 -10.14
CA GLU A 180 -15.17 4.74 -10.81
C GLU A 180 -14.67 4.30 -12.20
N PRO A 181 -14.89 3.03 -12.56
CA PRO A 181 -15.28 1.94 -11.67
C PRO A 181 -14.17 1.66 -10.66
N LYS A 182 -14.53 1.47 -9.38
CA LYS A 182 -13.56 1.17 -8.31
C LYS A 182 -12.89 -0.17 -8.56
N GLY A 183 -11.72 -0.37 -7.92
CA GLY A 183 -11.02 -1.64 -8.06
C GLY A 183 -9.69 -1.67 -7.33
N PRO A 184 -9.06 -2.84 -7.24
CA PRO A 184 -7.78 -3.00 -6.56
C PRO A 184 -6.64 -2.32 -7.33
N ILE A 185 -5.61 -1.94 -6.59
CA ILE A 185 -4.30 -1.53 -7.11
C ILE A 185 -3.23 -2.47 -6.57
N TYR A 186 -2.08 -2.50 -7.23
CA TYR A 186 -0.94 -3.30 -6.79
C TYR A 186 0.32 -2.45 -6.66
N LEU A 187 0.97 -2.50 -5.49
CA LEU A 187 2.26 -1.86 -5.28
C LEU A 187 3.31 -2.90 -4.87
N THR A 188 4.44 -2.88 -5.54
CA THR A 188 5.63 -3.61 -5.09
C THR A 188 6.55 -2.68 -4.31
N LEU A 189 7.00 -3.17 -3.16
CA LEU A 189 7.76 -2.41 -2.19
C LEU A 189 9.13 -3.08 -1.97
N PRO A 190 10.19 -2.65 -2.69
CA PRO A 190 11.51 -3.21 -2.50
C PRO A 190 12.01 -3.03 -1.07
N ARG A 191 12.65 -4.06 -0.52
CA ARG A 191 13.08 -4.07 0.89
C ARG A 191 14.08 -2.96 1.21
N GLU A 192 15.01 -2.67 0.30
CA GLU A 192 15.97 -1.55 0.46
C GLU A 192 15.24 -0.20 0.49
N VAL A 193 14.21 -0.03 -0.33
CA VAL A 193 13.42 1.20 -0.35
C VAL A 193 12.67 1.39 0.96
N LEU A 194 12.07 0.31 1.50
CA LEU A 194 11.40 0.36 2.80
C LEU A 194 12.37 0.62 3.96
N ALA A 195 13.59 0.05 3.90
CA ALA A 195 14.60 0.23 4.93
C ALA A 195 15.33 1.58 4.83
N ALA A 196 15.19 2.30 3.71
CA ALA A 196 15.92 3.54 3.45
C ALA A 196 15.61 4.59 4.51
N PRO A 197 16.65 5.24 5.10
CA PRO A 197 16.46 6.33 6.02
C PRO A 197 15.94 7.57 5.28
N LEU A 198 15.01 8.27 5.92
CA LEU A 198 14.46 9.53 5.44
C LEU A 198 14.75 10.65 6.43
N GLN A 199 15.23 11.78 5.91
CA GLN A 199 15.40 13.01 6.67
C GLN A 199 14.31 14.00 6.25
N ASN A 200 13.60 14.56 7.23
CA ASN A 200 12.58 15.58 6.98
C ASN A 200 11.48 15.11 6.00
N PHE A 201 10.88 13.94 6.24
CA PHE A 201 9.73 13.51 5.45
C PHE A 201 8.55 14.46 5.69
N ASN A 202 8.14 15.15 4.64
CA ASN A 202 7.03 16.09 4.69
C ASN A 202 5.85 15.51 3.89
N TYR A 203 4.65 15.57 4.47
CA TYR A 203 3.43 15.18 3.79
C TYR A 203 2.26 16.09 4.20
N THR A 204 1.19 16.10 3.42
CA THR A 204 -0.01 16.87 3.70
C THR A 204 -1.10 15.99 4.31
N SER A 205 -1.84 16.54 5.26
CA SER A 205 -2.99 15.90 5.90
C SER A 205 -4.18 16.88 5.92
N PRO A 206 -5.34 16.49 5.37
CA PRO A 206 -5.58 15.29 4.56
C PRO A 206 -4.80 15.30 3.23
N SER A 207 -4.91 14.23 2.43
CA SER A 207 -4.27 14.14 1.12
C SER A 207 -4.57 15.37 0.24
N ARG A 208 -3.57 15.81 -0.55
CA ARG A 208 -3.77 16.85 -1.59
C ARG A 208 -4.72 16.40 -2.70
N ARG A 209 -4.90 15.10 -2.86
CA ARG A 209 -5.79 14.54 -3.88
C ARG A 209 -7.19 14.40 -3.31
N SER A 210 -8.14 15.08 -3.94
CA SER A 210 -9.55 14.89 -3.61
C SER A 210 -10.00 13.48 -3.97
N THR A 211 -10.95 12.95 -3.21
CA THR A 211 -11.66 11.74 -3.62
C THR A 211 -12.33 12.00 -4.98
N PRO A 212 -12.20 11.08 -5.96
CA PRO A 212 -12.88 11.24 -7.22
C PRO A 212 -14.39 11.35 -7.03
N SER A 213 -15.03 12.30 -7.70
CA SER A 213 -16.48 12.38 -7.73
C SER A 213 -17.05 11.25 -8.59
N ALA A 214 -18.23 10.75 -8.22
CA ALA A 214 -18.97 9.83 -9.07
C ALA A 214 -19.31 10.51 -10.42
N PRO A 215 -19.26 9.76 -11.54
CA PRO A 215 -19.72 10.29 -12.82
C PRO A 215 -21.20 10.65 -12.74
N PHE A 216 -21.56 11.79 -13.31
CA PHE A 216 -22.96 12.22 -13.38
C PHE A 216 -23.60 11.59 -14.63
N PRO A 217 -24.82 11.06 -14.54
CA PRO A 217 -25.52 10.55 -15.71
C PRO A 217 -25.78 11.69 -16.71
N ASP A 218 -25.67 11.38 -18.00
CA ASP A 218 -26.08 12.32 -19.03
C ASP A 218 -27.57 12.65 -18.87
N PRO A 219 -27.95 13.92 -18.67
CA PRO A 219 -29.37 14.30 -18.53
C PRO A 219 -30.23 13.92 -19.73
N HIS A 220 -29.64 13.70 -20.89
CA HIS A 220 -30.33 13.29 -22.13
C HIS A 220 -30.39 11.78 -22.32
N ALA A 221 -29.77 10.98 -21.44
CA ALA A 221 -29.77 9.52 -21.52
C ALA A 221 -30.85 8.84 -20.68
N ILE A 222 -31.78 9.62 -20.11
CA ILE A 222 -32.90 9.15 -19.26
C ILE A 222 -34.20 9.33 -20.03
#